data_fcf3012d1e688a9641ec7f89fdfb78dc
#
_entry.id   fcf3012d1e688a9641ec7f89fdfb78dc
#
_cell.length_a   1.000
_cell.length_b   1.000
_cell.length_c   1.000
_cell.angle_alpha   90.00
_cell.angle_beta   90.00
_cell.angle_gamma   90.00
#
_symmetry.space_group_name_H-M   'P 1'
#
loop_
_entity.id
_entity.type
_entity.pdbx_description
1 polymer ?
#
loop_
_entity_poly.entity_id
_entity_poly.type
_entity_poly.pdbx_seq_one_letter_code
_entity_poly.pdbx_strand_id
1 'polypeptide(L)'
;MTFSVLELLVLLASASQPSTRADTTVQGVPFDTTLAVATNARLAVDLATGGAIRIIGGESKTVRVRVSEQGRHCADCLVTVTHTGSAVHVRLRRTLQMGAPSDLQVEIEVPVQCNIELSSIGGAVEIEGIDGSLSGTTNSGALTLRRISGAVELQTRRGDVTLRESYVSGALRTLDGRVLFEDVGGSVVGTSAKGRVILRRVERADSRN
;
A
#
# COMPACT_ATOMS: atom_id res chain seq x y z
N MET A 1 52.82 54.09 -13.67
CA MET A 1 52.19 53.39 -12.52
C MET A 1 50.79 52.99 -12.93
N THR A 2 50.66 51.75 -13.44
CA THR A 2 49.40 51.22 -13.95
C THR A 2 48.92 50.15 -12.97
N PHE A 3 47.82 50.41 -12.28
CA PHE A 3 47.17 49.39 -11.47
C PHE A 3 46.12 48.65 -12.31
N SER A 4 46.37 47.38 -12.50
CA SER A 4 45.44 46.44 -13.13
C SER A 4 44.39 46.03 -12.10
N VAL A 5 43.13 46.28 -12.37
CA VAL A 5 41.98 45.82 -11.58
C VAL A 5 41.61 44.43 -12.13
N LEU A 6 41.83 43.39 -11.33
CA LEU A 6 41.42 42.01 -11.62
C LEU A 6 39.95 41.90 -11.21
N GLU A 7 39.02 41.88 -12.17
CA GLU A 7 37.61 41.57 -11.93
C GLU A 7 37.42 40.08 -11.61
N LEU A 8 37.03 39.83 -10.39
CA LEU A 8 36.63 38.49 -9.91
C LEU A 8 35.18 38.20 -10.36
N LEU A 9 35.06 37.49 -11.47
CA LEU A 9 33.73 37.05 -11.96
C LEU A 9 33.24 35.90 -11.09
N VAL A 10 32.37 36.16 -10.12
CA VAL A 10 31.68 35.13 -9.34
C VAL A 10 30.55 34.57 -10.21
N LEU A 11 30.78 33.38 -10.78
CA LEU A 11 29.72 32.59 -11.41
C LEU A 11 28.82 32.01 -10.32
N LEU A 12 27.68 32.65 -10.09
CA LEU A 12 26.58 32.07 -9.35
C LEU A 12 25.97 30.94 -10.19
N ALA A 13 26.41 29.72 -9.93
CA ALA A 13 25.75 28.52 -10.43
C ALA A 13 24.38 28.41 -9.74
N SER A 14 23.33 28.86 -10.42
CA SER A 14 21.95 28.61 -10.03
C SER A 14 21.69 27.12 -10.12
N ALA A 15 21.81 26.41 -9.00
CA ALA A 15 21.34 25.03 -8.89
C ALA A 15 19.82 25.03 -9.06
N SER A 16 19.36 24.74 -10.27
CA SER A 16 17.96 24.46 -10.55
C SER A 16 17.58 23.22 -9.76
N GLN A 17 16.91 23.42 -8.63
CA GLN A 17 16.28 22.30 -7.92
C GLN A 17 15.23 21.71 -8.85
N PRO A 18 15.23 20.40 -9.12
CA PRO A 18 14.14 19.77 -9.84
C PRO A 18 12.88 19.95 -8.98
N SER A 19 11.99 20.81 -9.40
CA SER A 19 10.66 20.92 -8.82
C SER A 19 9.98 19.56 -9.06
N THR A 20 9.83 18.76 -8.00
CA THR A 20 9.14 17.48 -8.02
C THR A 20 7.66 17.75 -8.27
N ARG A 21 7.30 17.86 -9.55
CA ARG A 21 5.92 18.09 -9.96
C ARG A 21 5.18 16.79 -9.74
N ALA A 22 4.09 16.84 -8.96
CA ALA A 22 3.20 15.69 -8.82
C ALA A 22 2.50 15.44 -10.17
N ASP A 23 2.64 14.24 -10.68
CA ASP A 23 1.92 13.79 -11.87
C ASP A 23 0.63 13.12 -11.43
N THR A 24 -0.52 13.64 -11.89
CA THR A 24 -1.84 13.17 -11.45
C THR A 24 -2.64 12.72 -12.65
N THR A 25 -3.03 11.47 -12.65
CA THR A 25 -3.92 10.89 -13.66
C THR A 25 -5.29 10.62 -13.04
N VAL A 26 -6.36 11.06 -13.69
CA VAL A 26 -7.74 10.80 -13.27
C VAL A 26 -8.48 10.17 -14.43
N GLN A 27 -9.05 8.99 -14.21
CA GLN A 27 -9.83 8.27 -15.24
C GLN A 27 -10.98 7.48 -14.62
N GLY A 28 -11.96 7.09 -15.45
CA GLY A 28 -12.97 6.10 -15.11
C GLY A 28 -12.41 4.67 -15.10
N VAL A 29 -13.26 3.71 -14.82
CA VAL A 29 -12.94 2.26 -14.86
C VAL A 29 -13.40 1.71 -16.22
N PRO A 30 -12.62 0.85 -16.90
CA PRO A 30 -11.34 0.25 -16.49
C PRO A 30 -10.15 1.20 -16.59
N PHE A 31 -9.12 0.95 -15.76
CA PHE A 31 -7.92 1.76 -15.66
C PHE A 31 -6.67 0.89 -15.63
N ASP A 32 -5.63 1.24 -16.34
CA ASP A 32 -4.29 0.59 -16.28
C ASP A 32 -3.21 1.65 -16.49
N THR A 33 -2.26 1.73 -15.55
CA THR A 33 -1.11 2.63 -15.63
C THR A 33 0.13 2.02 -15.00
N THR A 34 1.29 2.43 -15.51
CA THR A 34 2.59 2.01 -14.97
C THR A 34 3.46 3.25 -14.73
N LEU A 35 4.00 3.35 -13.53
CA LEU A 35 4.80 4.47 -13.06
C LEU A 35 6.19 3.98 -12.64
N ALA A 36 7.24 4.61 -13.14
CA ALA A 36 8.59 4.35 -12.64
C ALA A 36 8.76 5.01 -11.27
N VAL A 37 9.25 4.27 -10.29
CA VAL A 37 9.47 4.77 -8.93
C VAL A 37 10.93 4.62 -8.52
N ALA A 38 11.37 5.51 -7.63
CA ALA A 38 12.68 5.39 -7.01
C ALA A 38 12.71 4.23 -6.01
N THR A 39 13.89 3.88 -5.54
CA THR A 39 14.07 2.92 -4.43
C THR A 39 13.30 3.37 -3.18
N ASN A 40 12.84 2.44 -2.36
CA ASN A 40 11.98 2.67 -1.17
C ASN A 40 10.65 3.34 -1.54
N ALA A 41 9.95 2.74 -2.48
CA ALA A 41 8.63 3.20 -2.90
C ALA A 41 7.65 3.26 -1.71
N ARG A 42 6.76 4.26 -1.76
CA ARG A 42 5.64 4.38 -0.83
C ARG A 42 4.36 4.31 -1.63
N LEU A 43 3.50 3.39 -1.26
CA LEU A 43 2.19 3.24 -1.86
C LEU A 43 1.12 3.58 -0.82
N ALA A 44 0.30 4.58 -1.09
CA ALA A 44 -0.90 4.86 -0.31
C ALA A 44 -2.14 4.52 -1.14
N VAL A 45 -3.00 3.66 -0.60
CA VAL A 45 -4.23 3.20 -1.25
C VAL A 45 -5.44 3.61 -0.41
N ASP A 46 -6.33 4.40 -1.01
CA ASP A 46 -7.56 4.87 -0.38
C ASP A 46 -8.78 4.46 -1.23
N LEU A 47 -9.49 3.42 -0.79
CA LEU A 47 -10.66 2.86 -1.46
C LEU A 47 -11.95 3.22 -0.73
N ALA A 48 -12.48 4.39 -1.03
CA ALA A 48 -13.80 4.81 -0.52
C ALA A 48 -14.98 4.14 -1.25
N THR A 49 -14.72 3.32 -2.25
CA THR A 49 -15.74 2.55 -3.01
C THR A 49 -15.93 1.14 -2.48
N GLY A 50 -14.98 0.63 -1.69
CA GLY A 50 -14.82 -0.80 -1.48
C GLY A 50 -14.29 -1.49 -2.75
N GLY A 51 -14.24 -2.82 -2.72
CA GLY A 51 -13.72 -3.64 -3.80
C GLY A 51 -12.58 -4.55 -3.32
N ALA A 52 -12.26 -5.57 -4.10
CA ALA A 52 -11.13 -6.44 -3.80
C ALA A 52 -9.81 -5.76 -4.19
N ILE A 53 -8.80 -5.90 -3.31
CA ILE A 53 -7.47 -5.34 -3.51
C ILE A 53 -6.47 -6.49 -3.51
N ARG A 54 -5.60 -6.50 -4.52
CA ARG A 54 -4.45 -7.38 -4.56
C ARG A 54 -3.19 -6.57 -4.81
N ILE A 55 -2.23 -6.65 -3.88
CA ILE A 55 -0.93 -5.99 -3.99
C ILE A 55 0.15 -7.05 -4.04
N ILE A 56 1.00 -7.01 -5.07
CA ILE A 56 2.04 -8.00 -5.31
C ILE A 56 3.39 -7.30 -5.42
N GLY A 57 4.33 -7.72 -4.58
CA GLY A 57 5.72 -7.31 -4.68
C GLY A 57 6.45 -8.06 -5.78
N GLY A 58 7.18 -7.34 -6.61
CA GLY A 58 7.98 -7.88 -7.70
C GLY A 58 9.37 -7.23 -7.79
N GLU A 59 10.24 -7.77 -8.63
CA GLU A 59 11.60 -7.25 -8.83
C GLU A 59 11.65 -5.96 -9.67
N SER A 60 10.53 -5.55 -10.22
CA SER A 60 10.42 -4.36 -11.07
C SER A 60 10.58 -3.07 -10.24
N LYS A 61 11.15 -2.04 -10.83
CA LYS A 61 11.24 -0.68 -10.25
C LYS A 61 10.06 0.19 -10.69
N THR A 62 8.91 -0.42 -10.88
CA THR A 62 7.70 0.26 -11.32
C THR A 62 6.53 -0.07 -10.39
N VAL A 63 5.60 0.85 -10.27
CA VAL A 63 4.29 0.59 -9.69
C VAL A 63 3.30 0.53 -10.84
N ARG A 64 2.63 -0.61 -11.00
CA ARG A 64 1.54 -0.78 -11.96
C ARG A 64 0.22 -0.85 -11.22
N VAL A 65 -0.71 -0.04 -11.63
CA VAL A 65 -2.06 0.01 -11.05
C VAL A 65 -3.06 -0.37 -12.12
N ARG A 66 -3.80 -1.45 -11.88
CA ARG A 66 -4.88 -1.92 -12.73
C ARG A 66 -6.19 -1.95 -11.95
N VAL A 67 -7.21 -1.33 -12.48
CA VAL A 67 -8.55 -1.37 -11.90
C VAL A 67 -9.52 -1.90 -12.95
N SER A 68 -10.22 -2.95 -12.60
CA SER A 68 -11.21 -3.62 -13.45
C SER A 68 -12.53 -3.83 -12.72
N GLU A 69 -13.57 -4.09 -13.47
CA GLU A 69 -14.90 -4.41 -12.94
C GLU A 69 -15.16 -5.90 -13.07
N GLN A 70 -15.71 -6.48 -12.01
CA GLN A 70 -16.16 -7.87 -12.00
C GLN A 70 -17.68 -7.92 -11.88
N GLY A 71 -18.41 -7.40 -12.85
CA GLY A 71 -19.86 -7.45 -12.81
C GLY A 71 -20.52 -6.15 -13.24
N ARG A 72 -21.12 -5.42 -12.30
CA ARG A 72 -21.83 -4.18 -12.61
C ARG A 72 -20.88 -3.06 -12.95
N HIS A 73 -21.14 -2.42 -14.08
CA HIS A 73 -20.40 -1.23 -14.49
C HIS A 73 -20.56 -0.09 -13.48
N CYS A 74 -19.43 0.47 -13.04
CA CYS A 74 -19.40 1.61 -12.13
C CYS A 74 -19.18 2.90 -12.94
N ALA A 75 -20.21 3.43 -13.56
CA ALA A 75 -20.13 4.63 -14.37
C ALA A 75 -19.70 5.90 -13.59
N ASP A 76 -19.87 5.88 -12.27
CA ASP A 76 -19.54 6.99 -11.36
C ASP A 76 -18.26 6.77 -10.54
N CYS A 77 -17.50 5.71 -10.84
CA CYS A 77 -16.21 5.46 -10.19
C CYS A 77 -15.09 6.23 -10.87
N LEU A 78 -14.32 6.95 -10.06
CA LEU A 78 -13.12 7.65 -10.47
C LEU A 78 -11.89 7.05 -9.80
N VAL A 79 -10.91 6.74 -10.62
CA VAL A 79 -9.56 6.35 -10.18
C VAL A 79 -8.66 7.56 -10.31
N THR A 80 -8.01 7.94 -9.22
CA THR A 80 -7.00 8.99 -9.21
C THR A 80 -5.68 8.39 -8.77
N VAL A 81 -4.67 8.48 -9.61
CA VAL A 81 -3.30 8.09 -9.28
C VAL A 81 -2.42 9.32 -9.31
N THR A 82 -1.80 9.62 -8.18
CA THR A 82 -0.84 10.73 -8.04
C THR A 82 0.54 10.17 -7.76
N HIS A 83 1.52 10.59 -8.53
CA HIS A 83 2.92 10.19 -8.39
C HIS A 83 3.79 11.40 -8.05
N THR A 84 4.60 11.28 -7.00
CA THR A 84 5.57 12.30 -6.58
C THR A 84 6.85 11.63 -6.10
N GLY A 85 7.87 11.63 -6.92
CA GLY A 85 9.15 10.99 -6.59
C GLY A 85 9.03 9.48 -6.36
N SER A 86 9.12 9.03 -5.10
CA SER A 86 8.95 7.63 -4.71
C SER A 86 7.55 7.31 -4.18
N ALA A 87 6.68 8.31 -4.04
CA ALA A 87 5.34 8.15 -3.47
C ALA A 87 4.28 8.04 -4.56
N VAL A 88 3.48 6.98 -4.49
CA VAL A 88 2.31 6.76 -5.35
C VAL A 88 1.07 6.70 -4.48
N HIS A 89 0.08 7.53 -4.78
CA HIS A 89 -1.22 7.54 -4.12
C HIS A 89 -2.29 7.09 -5.09
N VAL A 90 -2.99 6.03 -4.74
CA VAL A 90 -4.11 5.48 -5.50
C VAL A 90 -5.40 5.73 -4.74
N ARG A 91 -6.32 6.46 -5.33
CA ARG A 91 -7.62 6.77 -4.73
C ARG A 91 -8.75 6.33 -5.65
N LEU A 92 -9.68 5.59 -5.07
CA LEU A 92 -10.94 5.26 -5.73
C LEU A 92 -12.10 5.92 -4.99
N ARG A 93 -12.86 6.71 -5.72
CA ARG A 93 -14.03 7.43 -5.20
C ARG A 93 -15.21 7.28 -6.14
N ARG A 94 -16.40 7.44 -5.59
CA ARG A 94 -17.63 7.62 -6.38
C ARG A 94 -18.00 9.11 -6.42
N THR A 95 -18.44 9.57 -7.59
CA THR A 95 -18.98 10.93 -7.74
C THR A 95 -20.38 11.04 -7.17
N LEU A 96 -21.15 9.95 -7.21
CA LEU A 96 -22.49 9.87 -6.63
C LEU A 96 -22.46 8.90 -5.44
N GLN A 97 -22.83 9.36 -4.26
CA GLN A 97 -22.78 8.57 -3.02
C GLN A 97 -23.92 7.52 -2.90
N MET A 98 -24.75 7.35 -3.91
CA MET A 98 -25.86 6.40 -3.92
C MET A 98 -25.53 5.18 -4.75
N GLY A 99 -25.41 4.01 -4.12
CA GLY A 99 -25.27 2.74 -4.82
C GLY A 99 -24.72 1.62 -3.94
N ALA A 100 -24.95 0.38 -4.37
CA ALA A 100 -24.38 -0.80 -3.76
C ALA A 100 -22.84 -0.78 -3.83
N PRO A 101 -22.11 -1.50 -2.96
CA PRO A 101 -20.67 -1.68 -3.10
C PRO A 101 -20.33 -2.10 -4.52
N SER A 102 -19.29 -1.51 -5.08
CA SER A 102 -18.85 -1.86 -6.44
C SER A 102 -18.05 -3.15 -6.43
N ASP A 103 -18.30 -4.02 -7.42
CA ASP A 103 -17.52 -5.23 -7.67
C ASP A 103 -16.20 -4.86 -8.39
N LEU A 104 -15.45 -3.91 -7.82
CA LEU A 104 -14.17 -3.48 -8.35
C LEU A 104 -13.05 -4.40 -7.90
N GLN A 105 -12.15 -4.72 -8.81
CA GLN A 105 -10.89 -5.37 -8.52
C GLN A 105 -9.75 -4.40 -8.80
N VAL A 106 -8.95 -4.15 -7.78
CA VAL A 106 -7.76 -3.31 -7.82
C VAL A 106 -6.54 -4.22 -7.68
N GLU A 107 -5.73 -4.29 -8.72
CA GLU A 107 -4.48 -5.03 -8.74
C GLU A 107 -3.33 -4.02 -8.83
N ILE A 108 -2.38 -4.12 -7.89
CA ILE A 108 -1.23 -3.22 -7.83
C ILE A 108 0.03 -4.07 -7.73
N GLU A 109 0.89 -3.94 -8.72
CA GLU A 109 2.24 -4.50 -8.69
C GLU A 109 3.20 -3.41 -8.19
N VAL A 110 4.04 -3.73 -7.21
CA VAL A 110 4.99 -2.79 -6.59
C VAL A 110 6.38 -3.42 -6.51
N PRO A 111 7.45 -2.64 -6.33
CA PRO A 111 8.74 -3.21 -5.94
C PRO A 111 8.64 -3.99 -4.64
N VAL A 112 9.43 -5.05 -4.46
CA VAL A 112 9.50 -5.81 -3.20
C VAL A 112 9.74 -4.89 -2.02
N GLN A 113 10.68 -3.93 -2.15
CA GLN A 113 10.95 -2.92 -1.12
C GLN A 113 9.96 -1.76 -1.24
N CYS A 114 8.81 -1.91 -0.59
CA CYS A 114 7.73 -0.93 -0.63
C CYS A 114 7.07 -0.78 0.74
N ASN A 115 6.86 0.48 1.15
CA ASN A 115 6.03 0.80 2.30
C ASN A 115 4.59 1.05 1.85
N ILE A 116 3.63 0.38 2.48
CA ILE A 116 2.23 0.42 2.07
C ILE A 116 1.36 0.98 3.19
N GLU A 117 0.56 1.97 2.84
CA GLU A 117 -0.51 2.51 3.67
C GLU A 117 -1.85 2.22 3.01
N LEU A 118 -2.75 1.53 3.71
CA LEU A 118 -4.03 1.08 3.19
C LEU A 118 -5.20 1.64 3.98
N SER A 119 -6.15 2.23 3.29
CA SER A 119 -7.48 2.59 3.81
C SER A 119 -8.55 2.02 2.91
N SER A 120 -9.45 1.17 3.44
CA SER A 120 -10.55 0.61 2.66
C SER A 120 -11.84 0.52 3.48
N ILE A 121 -12.96 0.83 2.85
CA ILE A 121 -14.28 0.63 3.49
C ILE A 121 -14.77 -0.82 3.40
N GLY A 122 -14.17 -1.65 2.53
CA GLY A 122 -14.55 -3.05 2.42
C GLY A 122 -13.97 -3.76 1.20
N GLY A 123 -14.19 -5.07 1.17
CA GLY A 123 -13.64 -5.98 0.18
C GLY A 123 -12.44 -6.77 0.71
N ALA A 124 -12.11 -7.85 0.03
CA ALA A 124 -10.95 -8.65 0.37
C ALA A 124 -9.65 -7.89 0.05
N VAL A 125 -8.68 -7.99 0.96
CA VAL A 125 -7.34 -7.42 0.78
C VAL A 125 -6.33 -8.55 0.79
N GLU A 126 -5.55 -8.66 -0.27
CA GLU A 126 -4.47 -9.62 -0.42
C GLU A 126 -3.16 -8.88 -0.69
N ILE A 127 -2.14 -9.11 0.14
CA ILE A 127 -0.81 -8.50 -0.01
C ILE A 127 0.24 -9.61 0.03
N GLU A 128 1.09 -9.64 -0.97
CA GLU A 128 2.06 -10.72 -1.15
C GLU A 128 3.45 -10.20 -1.55
N GLY A 129 4.51 -10.78 -0.95
CA GLY A 129 5.89 -10.58 -1.40
C GLY A 129 6.46 -9.18 -1.10
N ILE A 130 6.18 -8.60 0.05
CA ILE A 130 6.63 -7.24 0.43
C ILE A 130 7.69 -7.30 1.52
N ASP A 131 8.75 -6.53 1.33
CA ASP A 131 9.76 -6.20 2.33
C ASP A 131 9.68 -4.71 2.66
N GLY A 132 9.08 -4.39 3.81
CA GLY A 132 8.82 -3.01 4.21
C GLY A 132 7.79 -2.88 5.31
N SER A 133 7.23 -1.67 5.46
CA SER A 133 6.18 -1.41 6.44
C SER A 133 4.80 -1.49 5.80
N LEU A 134 3.90 -2.22 6.45
CA LEU A 134 2.48 -2.30 6.11
C LEU A 134 1.65 -1.68 7.22
N SER A 135 0.91 -0.64 6.90
CA SER A 135 0.01 0.01 7.87
C SER A 135 -1.36 0.27 7.25
N GLY A 136 -2.38 0.33 8.08
CA GLY A 136 -3.69 0.74 7.59
C GLY A 136 -4.89 0.11 8.28
N THR A 137 -6.04 0.46 7.73
CA THR A 137 -7.34 0.03 8.27
C THR A 137 -8.27 -0.42 7.16
N THR A 138 -9.08 -1.44 7.46
CA THR A 138 -10.22 -1.80 6.64
C THR A 138 -11.48 -1.93 7.51
N ASN A 139 -12.63 -1.52 6.98
CA ASN A 139 -13.87 -1.63 7.73
C ASN A 139 -14.46 -3.04 7.63
N SER A 140 -14.34 -3.70 6.47
CA SER A 140 -14.85 -5.06 6.30
C SER A 140 -14.10 -5.81 5.21
N GLY A 141 -14.13 -7.16 5.30
CA GLY A 141 -13.47 -8.06 4.35
C GLY A 141 -12.27 -8.79 4.96
N ALA A 142 -11.92 -9.90 4.34
CA ALA A 142 -10.75 -10.67 4.75
C ALA A 142 -9.45 -9.96 4.40
N LEU A 143 -8.47 -10.05 5.29
CA LEU A 143 -7.13 -9.54 5.10
C LEU A 143 -6.16 -10.72 5.04
N THR A 144 -5.52 -10.93 3.90
CA THR A 144 -4.56 -12.02 3.68
C THR A 144 -3.19 -11.45 3.36
N LEU A 145 -2.22 -11.77 4.20
CA LEU A 145 -0.82 -11.37 4.07
C LEU A 145 0.04 -12.62 3.88
N ARG A 146 0.89 -12.60 2.87
CA ARG A 146 1.77 -13.73 2.55
C ARG A 146 3.15 -13.26 2.13
N ARG A 147 4.20 -13.94 2.61
CA ARG A 147 5.60 -13.62 2.33
C ARG A 147 5.94 -12.15 2.59
N ILE A 148 5.58 -11.69 3.80
CA ILE A 148 5.86 -10.33 4.24
C ILE A 148 7.07 -10.33 5.16
N SER A 149 7.96 -9.36 4.97
CA SER A 149 9.09 -9.06 5.85
C SER A 149 9.02 -7.60 6.30
N GLY A 150 9.20 -7.35 7.60
CA GLY A 150 9.25 -6.00 8.15
C GLY A 150 8.18 -5.68 9.21
N ALA A 151 7.71 -4.43 9.25
CA ALA A 151 6.76 -3.97 10.24
C ALA A 151 5.31 -4.04 9.74
N VAL A 152 4.38 -4.53 10.58
CA VAL A 152 2.96 -4.65 10.21
C VAL A 152 2.08 -4.06 11.31
N GLU A 153 1.27 -3.07 10.95
CA GLU A 153 0.26 -2.47 11.83
C GLU A 153 -1.06 -2.33 11.06
N LEU A 154 -1.85 -3.41 11.05
CA LEU A 154 -3.09 -3.46 10.29
C LEU A 154 -4.29 -3.80 11.18
N GLN A 155 -5.41 -3.13 10.90
CA GLN A 155 -6.64 -3.31 11.64
C GLN A 155 -7.82 -3.50 10.71
N THR A 156 -8.67 -4.51 10.99
CA THR A 156 -9.99 -4.64 10.37
C THR A 156 -11.10 -4.56 11.43
N ARG A 157 -12.25 -4.04 11.07
CA ARG A 157 -13.41 -4.09 11.96
C ARG A 157 -14.15 -5.42 11.84
N ARG A 158 -14.35 -5.92 10.63
CA ARG A 158 -15.05 -7.19 10.36
C ARG A 158 -14.31 -7.97 9.28
N GLY A 159 -13.90 -9.16 9.62
CA GLY A 159 -13.23 -10.07 8.70
C GLY A 159 -12.07 -10.83 9.34
N ASP A 160 -11.76 -11.95 8.76
CA ASP A 160 -10.64 -12.77 9.18
C ASP A 160 -9.32 -12.13 8.71
N VAL A 161 -8.30 -12.23 9.56
CA VAL A 161 -6.93 -11.80 9.24
C VAL A 161 -6.05 -13.05 9.18
N THR A 162 -5.38 -13.25 8.06
CA THR A 162 -4.46 -14.37 7.85
C THR A 162 -3.07 -13.87 7.50
N LEU A 163 -2.07 -14.31 8.23
CA LEU A 163 -0.66 -14.06 7.96
C LEU A 163 0.06 -15.39 7.77
N ARG A 164 0.76 -15.55 6.64
CA ARG A 164 1.46 -16.77 6.28
C ARG A 164 2.87 -16.54 5.77
N GLU A 165 3.77 -17.51 6.02
CA GLU A 165 5.11 -17.54 5.44
C GLU A 165 5.87 -16.21 5.61
N SER A 166 5.80 -15.60 6.80
CA SER A 166 6.21 -14.20 6.99
C SER A 166 7.10 -14.03 8.21
N TYR A 167 8.00 -13.03 8.14
CA TYR A 167 8.84 -12.63 9.26
C TYR A 167 8.59 -11.17 9.60
N VAL A 168 7.77 -10.90 10.64
CA VAL A 168 7.24 -9.57 10.89
C VAL A 168 7.28 -9.17 12.36
N SER A 169 7.25 -7.85 12.58
CA SER A 169 7.04 -7.25 13.89
C SER A 169 5.81 -6.33 13.87
N GLY A 170 5.15 -6.14 15.01
CA GLY A 170 4.02 -5.23 15.14
C GLY A 170 2.70 -5.90 15.50
N ALA A 171 1.57 -5.45 14.95
CA ALA A 171 0.26 -5.92 15.37
C ALA A 171 -0.74 -6.07 14.23
N LEU A 172 -1.53 -7.14 14.33
CA LEU A 172 -2.69 -7.42 13.48
C LEU A 172 -3.95 -7.49 14.35
N ARG A 173 -4.93 -6.63 14.09
CA ARG A 173 -6.13 -6.52 14.91
C ARG A 173 -7.39 -6.72 14.10
N THR A 174 -8.33 -7.49 14.65
CA THR A 174 -9.72 -7.53 14.16
C THR A 174 -10.70 -7.31 15.32
N LEU A 175 -11.81 -6.62 15.05
CA LEU A 175 -12.87 -6.53 16.05
C LEU A 175 -13.76 -7.77 16.00
N ASP A 176 -14.12 -8.22 14.80
CA ASP A 176 -15.04 -9.34 14.58
C ASP A 176 -14.49 -10.23 13.45
N GLY A 177 -13.84 -11.34 13.84
CA GLY A 177 -13.19 -12.27 12.93
C GLY A 177 -12.07 -13.05 13.63
N ARG A 178 -11.46 -13.95 12.90
CA ARG A 178 -10.32 -14.77 13.38
C ARG A 178 -9.01 -14.15 12.93
N VAL A 179 -7.98 -14.31 13.77
CA VAL A 179 -6.61 -14.04 13.38
C VAL A 179 -5.88 -15.38 13.28
N LEU A 180 -5.34 -15.68 12.11
CA LEU A 180 -4.57 -16.90 11.85
C LEU A 180 -3.13 -16.53 11.50
N PHE A 181 -2.17 -17.04 12.25
CA PHE A 181 -0.75 -17.05 11.92
C PHE A 181 -0.31 -18.45 11.55
N GLU A 182 0.33 -18.61 10.40
CA GLU A 182 0.83 -19.87 9.89
C GLU A 182 2.22 -19.68 9.27
N ASP A 183 3.22 -20.40 9.79
CA ASP A 183 4.63 -20.24 9.40
C ASP A 183 5.14 -18.79 9.55
N VAL A 184 4.98 -18.23 10.75
CA VAL A 184 5.30 -16.84 11.04
C VAL A 184 6.41 -16.74 12.06
N GLY A 185 7.44 -15.96 11.75
CA GLY A 185 8.52 -15.57 12.65
C GLY A 185 8.47 -14.10 13.06
N GLY A 186 9.24 -13.74 14.09
CA GLY A 186 9.37 -12.37 14.57
C GLY A 186 8.56 -12.06 15.83
N SER A 187 8.22 -10.79 16.04
CA SER A 187 7.54 -10.29 17.24
C SER A 187 6.17 -9.68 16.92
N VAL A 188 5.32 -10.44 16.25
CA VAL A 188 3.98 -9.97 15.88
C VAL A 188 2.92 -10.38 16.91
N VAL A 189 1.99 -9.47 17.17
CA VAL A 189 0.86 -9.68 18.08
C VAL A 189 -0.44 -9.67 17.28
N GLY A 190 -1.21 -10.76 17.40
CA GLY A 190 -2.56 -10.85 16.85
C GLY A 190 -3.61 -10.65 17.94
N THR A 191 -4.62 -9.84 17.66
CA THR A 191 -5.76 -9.65 18.59
C THR A 191 -7.09 -9.72 17.86
N SER A 192 -8.07 -10.36 18.52
CA SER A 192 -9.46 -10.35 18.08
C SER A 192 -10.35 -10.07 19.29
N ALA A 193 -11.31 -9.14 19.14
CA ALA A 193 -12.23 -8.83 20.25
C ALA A 193 -13.35 -9.85 20.38
N LYS A 194 -13.86 -10.42 19.27
CA LYS A 194 -14.99 -11.36 19.29
C LYS A 194 -14.66 -12.72 18.66
N GLY A 195 -13.48 -12.88 18.10
CA GLY A 195 -13.07 -14.12 17.44
C GLY A 195 -11.97 -14.84 18.19
N ARG A 196 -11.22 -15.64 17.45
CA ARG A 196 -10.11 -16.44 17.98
C ARG A 196 -8.79 -16.07 17.32
N VAL A 197 -7.71 -16.13 18.09
CA VAL A 197 -6.34 -16.08 17.56
C VAL A 197 -5.83 -17.52 17.47
N ILE A 198 -5.38 -17.92 16.30
CA ILE A 198 -4.89 -19.26 16.00
C ILE A 198 -3.44 -19.15 15.55
N LEU A 199 -2.56 -19.84 16.23
CA LEU A 199 -1.13 -19.87 15.94
C LEU A 199 -0.74 -21.27 15.46
N ARG A 200 -0.14 -21.37 14.27
CA ARG A 200 0.40 -22.60 13.69
C ARG A 200 1.84 -22.37 13.26
N ARG A 201 2.78 -23.16 13.78
CA ARG A 201 4.22 -23.05 13.45
C ARG A 201 4.73 -21.60 13.53
N VAL A 202 4.58 -20.99 14.71
CA VAL A 202 5.02 -19.61 14.98
C VAL A 202 6.33 -19.68 15.75
N GLU A 203 7.40 -19.13 15.16
CA GLU A 203 8.68 -18.96 15.81
C GLU A 203 8.74 -17.55 16.42
N ARG A 204 8.68 -17.47 17.75
CA ARG A 204 8.91 -16.20 18.44
C ARG A 204 10.40 -15.88 18.40
N ALA A 205 10.74 -14.66 18.05
CA ALA A 205 12.08 -14.15 18.28
C ALA A 205 12.34 -14.25 19.80
N ASP A 206 13.18 -15.18 20.18
CA ASP A 206 13.56 -15.38 21.57
C ASP A 206 14.27 -14.12 22.03
N SER A 207 13.71 -13.43 23.02
CA SER A 207 14.35 -12.30 23.69
C SER A 207 15.48 -12.85 24.56
N ARG A 208 16.55 -13.36 23.91
CA ARG A 208 17.79 -13.67 24.60
C ARG A 208 18.68 -12.44 24.54
N ASN A 209 18.73 -11.81 25.68
CA ASN A 209 19.76 -10.98 26.26
C ASN A 209 19.59 -9.49 26.10
#